data_3dce3d76db617861d5cc6c464c79585e
#
_entry.id   3dce3d76db617861d5cc6c464c79585e
#
_cell.length_a   1.000
_cell.length_b   1.000
_cell.length_c   1.000
_cell.angle_alpha   90.00
_cell.angle_beta   90.00
_cell.angle_gamma   90.00
#
_symmetry.space_group_name_H-M   'P 1'
#
loop_
_entity.id
_entity.type
_entity.pdbx_description
1 polymer ?
#
loop_
_entity_poly.entity_id
_entity_poly.type
_entity_poly.pdbx_seq_one_letter_code
_entity_poly.pdbx_strand_id
1 'polypeptide(L)'
;MIRAKYIMCKKTAVTRDTPGKEVVFKLMATGCPGVPVVDDKMEVVGVVSMCDMLGFAKDKGAEINSITAEQVMTKNPITAGPDTSLDDLADMMSANKYSIIPIVKGNKLVGIVSGREIMDTYIEPHLYTVFEE
;
A
#
# COMPACT_ATOMS: atom_id res chain seq x y z
N MET A 1 20.67 -10.77 -0.16
CA MET A 1 19.44 -10.60 0.64
C MET A 1 18.36 -9.93 -0.21
N ILE A 2 17.16 -10.46 -0.18
CA ILE A 2 16.04 -9.86 -0.91
C ILE A 2 15.51 -8.67 -0.13
N ARG A 3 15.36 -7.53 -0.79
CA ARG A 3 14.97 -6.26 -0.19
C ARG A 3 13.73 -5.69 -0.87
N ALA A 4 13.03 -4.79 -0.20
CA ALA A 4 11.81 -4.17 -0.69
C ALA A 4 11.95 -3.64 -2.12
N LYS A 5 13.05 -2.98 -2.43
CA LYS A 5 13.28 -2.37 -3.76
C LYS A 5 13.25 -3.36 -4.92
N TYR A 6 13.48 -4.66 -4.64
CA TYR A 6 13.48 -5.69 -5.70
C TYR A 6 12.12 -6.32 -5.93
N ILE A 7 11.19 -6.19 -4.98
CA ILE A 7 9.87 -6.83 -5.05
C ILE A 7 8.71 -5.84 -5.08
N MET A 8 8.94 -4.59 -4.70
CA MET A 8 7.86 -3.59 -4.64
C MET A 8 7.23 -3.35 -6.00
N CYS A 9 5.93 -3.12 -5.98
CA CYS A 9 5.19 -2.70 -7.15
C CYS A 9 5.45 -1.23 -7.44
N LYS A 10 5.22 -0.85 -8.69
CA LYS A 10 5.27 0.54 -9.11
C LYS A 10 4.37 1.38 -8.21
N LYS A 11 4.86 2.55 -7.79
CA LYS A 11 4.09 3.42 -6.93
C LYS A 11 2.81 3.87 -7.61
N THR A 12 1.72 3.81 -6.86
CA THR A 12 0.46 4.44 -7.20
C THR A 12 -0.05 5.10 -5.92
N ALA A 13 -0.79 6.17 -6.05
CA ALA A 13 -1.23 6.93 -4.89
C ALA A 13 -2.47 7.75 -5.22
N VAL A 14 -3.14 8.17 -4.16
CA VAL A 14 -4.21 9.17 -4.23
C VAL A 14 -3.84 10.32 -3.31
N THR A 15 -4.58 11.42 -3.41
CA THR A 15 -4.40 12.57 -2.52
C THR A 15 -5.54 12.62 -1.50
N ARG A 16 -5.42 13.51 -0.50
CA ARG A 16 -6.44 13.61 0.57
C ARG A 16 -7.84 13.88 0.05
N ASP A 17 -7.95 14.66 -1.01
CA ASP A 17 -9.23 15.10 -1.57
C ASP A 17 -9.74 14.20 -2.70
N THR A 18 -9.05 13.11 -3.01
CA THR A 18 -9.52 12.17 -4.03
C THR A 18 -10.87 11.58 -3.63
N PRO A 19 -11.90 11.69 -4.49
CA PRO A 19 -13.21 11.11 -4.18
C PRO A 19 -13.16 9.59 -4.03
N GLY A 20 -14.01 9.07 -3.15
CA GLY A 20 -14.07 7.63 -2.89
C GLY A 20 -14.25 6.78 -4.13
N LYS A 21 -15.05 7.25 -5.09
CA LYS A 21 -15.23 6.55 -6.36
C LYS A 21 -13.92 6.36 -7.10
N GLU A 22 -13.07 7.38 -7.14
CA GLU A 22 -11.76 7.28 -7.79
C GLU A 22 -10.80 6.38 -7.01
N VAL A 23 -10.88 6.41 -5.68
CA VAL A 23 -10.08 5.51 -4.84
C VAL A 23 -10.42 4.06 -5.18
N VAL A 24 -11.70 3.72 -5.25
CA VAL A 24 -12.15 2.36 -5.59
C VAL A 24 -11.68 1.97 -6.99
N PHE A 25 -11.83 2.85 -7.97
CA PHE A 25 -11.35 2.56 -9.33
C PHE A 25 -9.86 2.28 -9.35
N LYS A 26 -9.08 3.03 -8.59
CA LYS A 26 -7.63 2.82 -8.53
C LYS A 26 -7.29 1.47 -7.89
N LEU A 27 -7.97 1.11 -6.81
CA LEU A 27 -7.80 -0.20 -6.16
C LEU A 27 -8.13 -1.33 -7.13
N MET A 28 -9.24 -1.20 -7.86
CA MET A 28 -9.65 -2.24 -8.82
C MET A 28 -8.70 -2.32 -10.00
N ALA A 29 -8.27 -1.18 -10.53
CA ALA A 29 -7.38 -1.15 -11.69
C ALA A 29 -6.00 -1.74 -11.40
N THR A 30 -5.48 -1.54 -10.20
CA THR A 30 -4.15 -2.04 -9.81
C THR A 30 -4.20 -3.44 -9.23
N GLY A 31 -5.36 -3.90 -8.78
CA GLY A 31 -5.49 -5.18 -8.07
C GLY A 31 -4.85 -5.16 -6.69
N CYS A 32 -4.45 -3.99 -6.19
CA CYS A 32 -3.87 -3.87 -4.86
C CYS A 32 -4.95 -3.78 -3.80
N PRO A 33 -4.72 -4.36 -2.60
CA PRO A 33 -5.70 -4.32 -1.53
C PRO A 33 -5.79 -2.96 -0.82
N GLY A 34 -4.85 -2.07 -1.10
CA GLY A 34 -4.81 -0.73 -0.52
C GLY A 34 -4.04 0.23 -1.40
N VAL A 35 -4.18 1.52 -1.12
CA VAL A 35 -3.49 2.57 -1.86
C VAL A 35 -3.00 3.63 -0.86
N PRO A 36 -1.74 4.11 -1.01
CA PRO A 36 -1.26 5.20 -0.18
C PRO A 36 -1.93 6.52 -0.51
N VAL A 37 -2.12 7.34 0.50
CA VAL A 37 -2.54 8.74 0.36
C VAL A 37 -1.30 9.60 0.56
N VAL A 38 -1.02 10.48 -0.39
CA VAL A 38 0.16 11.34 -0.34
C VAL A 38 -0.25 12.81 -0.36
N ASP A 39 0.63 13.66 0.14
CA ASP A 39 0.48 15.11 0.04
C ASP A 39 1.11 15.63 -1.26
N ASP A 40 1.17 16.94 -1.41
CA ASP A 40 1.74 17.60 -2.59
C ASP A 40 3.25 17.41 -2.74
N LYS A 41 3.92 16.94 -1.70
CA LYS A 41 5.35 16.59 -1.72
C LYS A 41 5.59 15.10 -1.94
N MET A 42 4.55 14.33 -2.23
CA MET A 42 4.60 12.86 -2.35
C MET A 42 4.94 12.15 -1.05
N GLU A 43 4.78 12.80 0.08
CA GLU A 43 4.97 12.18 1.39
C GLU A 43 3.70 11.43 1.78
N VAL A 44 3.87 10.22 2.33
CA VAL A 44 2.74 9.36 2.71
C VAL A 44 2.08 9.89 3.98
N VAL A 45 0.77 10.16 3.90
CA VAL A 45 -0.02 10.67 5.02
C VAL A 45 -1.07 9.68 5.50
N GLY A 46 -1.36 8.66 4.72
CA GLY A 46 -2.34 7.65 5.07
C GLY A 46 -2.35 6.49 4.11
N VAL A 47 -3.19 5.51 4.39
CA VAL A 47 -3.48 4.37 3.51
C VAL A 47 -4.97 4.12 3.54
N VAL A 48 -5.57 3.87 2.37
CA VAL A 48 -6.95 3.43 2.26
C VAL A 48 -6.94 2.00 1.74
N SER A 49 -7.60 1.08 2.45
CA SER A 49 -7.75 -0.30 2.02
C SER A 49 -9.11 -0.53 1.37
N MET A 50 -9.22 -1.61 0.58
CA MET A 50 -10.52 -2.03 0.05
C MET A 50 -11.50 -2.32 1.20
N CYS A 51 -11.01 -2.90 2.32
CA CYS A 51 -11.85 -3.15 3.48
C CYS A 51 -12.41 -1.86 4.08
N ASP A 52 -11.62 -0.78 4.11
CA ASP A 52 -12.09 0.52 4.59
C ASP A 52 -13.23 1.03 3.72
N MET A 53 -13.09 0.89 2.40
CA MET A 53 -14.11 1.33 1.46
C MET A 53 -15.38 0.48 1.57
N LEU A 54 -15.24 -0.84 1.74
CA LEU A 54 -16.39 -1.74 1.93
C LEU A 54 -17.17 -1.41 3.20
N GLY A 55 -16.45 -1.15 4.29
CA GLY A 55 -17.09 -0.77 5.56
C GLY A 55 -17.88 0.52 5.43
N PHE A 56 -17.30 1.50 4.76
CA PHE A 56 -17.99 2.78 4.54
C PHE A 56 -19.22 2.59 3.63
N ALA A 57 -19.06 1.85 2.53
CA ALA A 57 -20.17 1.62 1.59
C ALA A 57 -21.33 0.87 2.24
N LYS A 58 -21.04 -0.08 3.12
CA LYS A 58 -22.05 -0.82 3.86
C LYS A 58 -22.91 0.13 4.71
N ASP A 59 -22.28 1.08 5.38
CA ASP A 59 -22.95 1.99 6.32
C ASP A 59 -23.61 3.18 5.62
N LYS A 60 -22.98 3.71 4.58
CA LYS A 60 -23.35 5.00 3.97
C LYS A 60 -23.80 4.89 2.52
N GLY A 61 -23.70 3.72 1.90
CA GLY A 61 -24.18 3.50 0.53
C GLY A 61 -23.57 4.45 -0.49
N ALA A 62 -24.42 5.15 -1.22
CA ALA A 62 -24.01 6.00 -2.33
C ALA A 62 -23.14 7.20 -1.92
N GLU A 63 -23.05 7.52 -0.64
CA GLU A 63 -22.15 8.59 -0.15
C GLU A 63 -20.69 8.29 -0.43
N ILE A 64 -20.36 7.05 -0.75
CA ILE A 64 -19.00 6.66 -1.15
C ILE A 64 -18.50 7.47 -2.36
N ASN A 65 -19.40 7.95 -3.20
CA ASN A 65 -19.02 8.74 -4.38
C ASN A 65 -18.45 10.11 -4.02
N SER A 66 -18.88 10.67 -2.90
CA SER A 66 -18.53 12.04 -2.49
C SER A 66 -17.60 12.09 -1.29
N ILE A 67 -17.39 10.97 -0.60
CA ILE A 67 -16.41 10.94 0.49
C ILE A 67 -14.99 11.08 -0.06
N THR A 68 -14.11 11.67 0.72
CA THR A 68 -12.71 11.82 0.30
C THR A 68 -11.83 10.75 0.93
N ALA A 69 -10.67 10.51 0.30
CA ALA A 69 -9.68 9.58 0.84
C ALA A 69 -9.31 9.93 2.28
N GLU A 70 -9.14 11.21 2.59
CA GLU A 70 -8.79 11.65 3.94
C GLU A 70 -9.80 11.21 5.00
N GLN A 71 -11.07 11.16 4.64
CA GLN A 71 -12.13 10.81 5.59
C GLN A 71 -12.15 9.32 5.96
N VAL A 72 -11.60 8.46 5.11
CA VAL A 72 -11.61 7.00 5.34
C VAL A 72 -10.23 6.42 5.62
N MET A 73 -9.16 7.14 5.31
CA MET A 73 -7.81 6.62 5.44
C MET A 73 -7.42 6.31 6.89
N THR A 74 -6.54 5.33 7.04
CA THR A 74 -5.77 5.14 8.27
C THR A 74 -4.62 6.14 8.24
N LYS A 75 -4.54 6.99 9.24
CA LYS A 75 -3.51 8.03 9.34
C LYS A 75 -2.20 7.46 9.86
N ASN A 76 -1.09 8.06 9.46
CA ASN A 76 0.25 7.69 9.94
C ASN A 76 0.51 6.19 9.80
N PRO A 77 0.38 5.65 8.58
CA PRO A 77 0.56 4.23 8.38
C PRO A 77 2.02 3.83 8.61
N ILE A 78 2.22 2.54 8.89
CA ILE A 78 3.58 2.02 8.90
C ILE A 78 4.16 2.08 7.50
N THR A 79 5.44 2.43 7.39
CA THR A 79 6.17 2.47 6.12
C THR A 79 7.49 1.73 6.28
N ALA A 80 8.13 1.42 5.17
CA ALA A 80 9.45 0.80 5.17
C ALA A 80 10.31 1.48 4.11
N GLY A 81 11.61 1.26 4.18
CA GLY A 81 12.54 1.79 3.20
C GLY A 81 12.85 0.77 2.09
N PRO A 82 13.50 1.22 1.01
CA PRO A 82 13.85 0.32 -0.11
C PRO A 82 14.78 -0.82 0.28
N ASP A 83 15.56 -0.64 1.34
CA ASP A 83 16.54 -1.63 1.80
C ASP A 83 16.00 -2.56 2.90
N THR A 84 14.73 -2.41 3.27
CA THR A 84 14.09 -3.31 4.25
C THR A 84 14.07 -4.72 3.69
N SER A 85 14.46 -5.71 4.53
CA SER A 85 14.52 -7.11 4.11
C SER A 85 13.13 -7.71 3.94
N LEU A 86 13.06 -8.76 3.11
CA LEU A 86 11.83 -9.53 2.92
C LEU A 86 11.25 -10.02 4.25
N ASP A 87 12.11 -10.57 5.12
CA ASP A 87 11.66 -11.11 6.40
C ASP A 87 11.09 -10.02 7.31
N ASP A 88 11.71 -8.85 7.33
CA ASP A 88 11.20 -7.73 8.11
C ASP A 88 9.85 -7.23 7.57
N LEU A 89 9.69 -7.18 6.25
CA LEU A 89 8.41 -6.82 5.64
C LEU A 89 7.32 -7.83 6.03
N ALA A 90 7.65 -9.12 5.99
CA ALA A 90 6.71 -10.17 6.38
C ALA A 90 6.32 -10.04 7.86
N ASP A 91 7.29 -9.78 8.74
CA ASP A 91 7.03 -9.57 10.16
C ASP A 91 6.12 -8.36 10.39
N MET A 92 6.40 -7.24 9.74
CA MET A 92 5.59 -6.03 9.85
C MET A 92 4.14 -6.31 9.44
N MET A 93 3.96 -7.01 8.31
CA MET A 93 2.63 -7.25 7.76
C MET A 93 1.84 -8.25 8.62
N SER A 94 2.46 -9.34 9.06
CA SER A 94 1.75 -10.35 9.85
C SER A 94 1.44 -9.86 11.26
N ALA A 95 2.34 -9.10 11.87
CA ALA A 95 2.15 -8.60 13.24
C ALA A 95 1.04 -7.54 13.31
N ASN A 96 0.85 -6.75 12.29
CA ASN A 96 -0.02 -5.58 12.31
C ASN A 96 -1.23 -5.68 11.39
N LYS A 97 -1.34 -6.74 10.61
CA LYS A 97 -2.46 -6.99 9.68
C LYS A 97 -2.69 -5.85 8.68
N TYR A 98 -1.61 -5.28 8.19
CA TYR A 98 -1.70 -4.26 7.16
C TYR A 98 -1.99 -4.87 5.80
N SER A 99 -2.76 -4.16 4.97
CA SER A 99 -3.03 -4.58 3.59
C SER A 99 -1.84 -4.31 2.66
N ILE A 100 -1.16 -3.19 2.88
CA ILE A 100 0.03 -2.80 2.12
C ILE A 100 1.04 -2.14 3.05
N ILE A 101 2.29 -2.11 2.60
CA ILE A 101 3.34 -1.32 3.24
C ILE A 101 3.87 -0.35 2.18
N PRO A 102 3.64 0.95 2.32
CA PRO A 102 4.26 1.92 1.44
C PRO A 102 5.77 1.93 1.64
N ILE A 103 6.51 1.94 0.55
CA ILE A 103 7.97 2.03 0.59
C ILE A 103 8.34 3.47 0.32
N VAL A 104 9.09 4.05 1.25
CA VAL A 104 9.43 5.47 1.21
C VAL A 104 10.94 5.67 1.26
N LYS A 105 11.40 6.72 0.61
CA LYS A 105 12.79 7.17 0.67
C LYS A 105 12.76 8.66 1.01
N GLY A 106 13.29 9.01 2.17
CA GLY A 106 13.18 10.39 2.65
C GLY A 106 11.73 10.83 2.78
N ASN A 107 10.86 9.98 3.32
CA ASN A 107 9.41 10.15 3.49
C ASN A 107 8.60 10.18 2.18
N LYS A 108 9.26 10.16 1.02
CA LYS A 108 8.57 10.17 -0.27
C LYS A 108 8.28 8.76 -0.75
N LEU A 109 7.07 8.55 -1.27
CA LEU A 109 6.65 7.26 -1.79
C LEU A 109 7.48 6.85 -3.00
N VAL A 110 8.05 5.64 -2.97
CA VAL A 110 8.80 5.08 -4.10
C VAL A 110 8.21 3.76 -4.59
N GLY A 111 7.40 3.09 -3.80
CA GLY A 111 6.78 1.84 -4.20
C GLY A 111 5.81 1.33 -3.15
N ILE A 112 5.24 0.17 -3.40
CA ILE A 112 4.26 -0.47 -2.51
C ILE A 112 4.56 -1.95 -2.45
N VAL A 113 4.51 -2.52 -1.25
CA VAL A 113 4.57 -3.97 -1.05
C VAL A 113 3.26 -4.42 -0.42
N SER A 114 2.62 -5.42 -1.03
CA SER A 114 1.48 -6.10 -0.44
C SER A 114 1.88 -7.54 -0.06
N GLY A 115 0.98 -8.23 0.63
CA GLY A 115 1.21 -9.64 0.97
C GLY A 115 1.50 -10.49 -0.25
N ARG A 116 0.95 -10.13 -1.40
CA ARG A 116 1.15 -10.85 -2.65
C ARG A 116 2.62 -10.89 -3.07
N GLU A 117 3.31 -9.77 -3.08
CA GLU A 117 4.72 -9.71 -3.47
C GLU A 117 5.60 -10.50 -2.49
N ILE A 118 5.25 -10.45 -1.20
CA ILE A 118 5.97 -11.21 -0.19
C ILE A 118 5.76 -12.72 -0.42
N MET A 119 4.52 -13.14 -0.61
CA MET A 119 4.21 -14.56 -0.82
C MET A 119 4.79 -15.08 -2.12
N ASP A 120 4.70 -14.32 -3.20
CA ASP A 120 5.30 -14.71 -4.48
C ASP A 120 6.80 -14.97 -4.31
N THR A 121 7.49 -14.14 -3.53
CA THR A 121 8.92 -14.30 -3.29
C THR A 121 9.23 -15.55 -2.47
N TYR A 122 8.42 -15.86 -1.46
CA TYR A 122 8.61 -17.07 -0.66
C TYR A 122 8.32 -18.35 -1.44
N ILE A 123 7.32 -18.31 -2.33
CA ILE A 123 6.93 -19.49 -3.13
C ILE A 123 7.92 -19.74 -4.26
N GLU A 124 8.38 -18.67 -4.90
CA GLU A 124 9.27 -18.72 -6.06
C GLU A 124 10.58 -17.98 -5.82
N PRO A 125 11.35 -18.35 -4.78
CA PRO A 125 12.53 -17.57 -4.42
C PRO A 125 13.60 -17.55 -5.51
N HIS A 126 13.64 -18.57 -6.37
CA HIS A 126 14.62 -18.64 -7.46
C HIS A 126 14.46 -17.49 -8.49
N LEU A 127 13.30 -16.86 -8.56
CA LEU A 127 13.12 -15.70 -9.44
C LEU A 127 13.88 -14.47 -8.95
N TYR A 128 14.31 -14.49 -7.69
CA TYR A 128 14.94 -13.36 -7.03
C TYR A 128 16.38 -13.62 -6.61
N THR A 129 16.95 -14.77 -6.99
CA THR A 129 18.32 -15.14 -6.55
C THR A 129 19.38 -14.18 -7.04
N VAL A 130 19.13 -13.48 -8.15
CA VAL A 130 20.08 -12.48 -8.66
C VAL A 130 20.28 -11.31 -7.70
N PHE A 131 19.38 -11.12 -6.75
CA PHE A 131 19.42 -10.03 -5.78
C PHE A 131 19.97 -10.48 -4.41
N GLU A 132 20.28 -11.76 -4.25
CA GLU A 132 20.85 -12.27 -3.02
C GLU A 132 22.37 -12.01 -3.00
N GLU A 133 22.84 -11.58 -1.86
CA GLU A 133 24.25 -11.27 -1.65
C GLU A 133 24.92 -12.30 -0.76
#